data_4240ccc7f4e9a35b268a9a04ca921e60
#
_entry.id   4240ccc7f4e9a35b268a9a04ca921e60
#
_cell.length_a   1.000
_cell.length_b   1.000
_cell.length_c   1.000
_cell.angle_alpha   90.00
_cell.angle_beta   90.00
_cell.angle_gamma   90.00
#
_symmetry.space_group_name_H-M   'P 1'
#
loop_
_entity.id
_entity.type
_entity.pdbx_description
1 polymer ?
#
loop_
_entity_poly.entity_id
_entity_poly.type
_entity_poly.pdbx_seq_one_letter_code
_entity_poly.pdbx_strand_id
1 'polypeptide(L)'
;MMKLANADGQVSGSYFYEKYKQDIPLRGQLNGQGYVLSSSIYGNDDKDVDHLELTRAEDGIKGAFTSGSGKQLPVDLHVIPSGAVPEPKPGLHFSRGLDDYEKLQLANLTFAPGKTETVGGKYVIQWYTESRSKVSMFRVVSGYPAPVIASINNVIDSDFYENLSGYFGCSDETGKPGTDTLQVSDRYLDDRFVSYAVSNSWFCAGAAHPDFALGGTTIDAKTGKRLTQEDVYWLGIGSKPAPNSDAWMKYRDAVFGPAVVKLLKRLYPKEMMPVGDDNGCNYADPDVWKFGSWRLAEKGMYVGAYFARAEKACDNPEWSFIPYGELKKNNPALFGG
;
A
#
# COMPACT_ATOMS: atom_id res chain seq x y z
N MET A 1 -22.37 4.55 1.18
CA MET A 1 -21.67 5.69 0.56
C MET A 1 -21.40 5.38 -0.89
N MET A 2 -21.39 6.37 -1.77
CA MET A 2 -21.21 6.15 -3.22
C MET A 2 -20.35 7.26 -3.80
N LYS A 3 -19.47 6.89 -4.76
CA LYS A 3 -18.66 7.80 -5.56
C LYS A 3 -18.87 7.47 -7.03
N LEU A 4 -19.18 8.47 -7.85
CA LEU A 4 -19.38 8.32 -9.29
C LEU A 4 -18.50 9.32 -10.05
N ALA A 5 -17.93 8.89 -11.16
CA ALA A 5 -17.26 9.70 -12.14
C ALA A 5 -17.91 9.52 -13.50
N ASN A 6 -18.04 10.60 -14.26
CA ASN A 6 -18.61 10.58 -15.61
C ASN A 6 -17.54 11.07 -16.60
N ALA A 7 -17.28 10.28 -17.63
CA ALA A 7 -16.43 10.61 -18.75
C ALA A 7 -17.20 10.32 -20.04
N ASP A 8 -17.59 11.38 -20.76
CA ASP A 8 -18.30 11.29 -22.05
C ASP A 8 -19.56 10.41 -22.04
N GLY A 9 -20.33 10.50 -20.95
CA GLY A 9 -21.56 9.73 -20.77
C GLY A 9 -21.37 8.33 -20.20
N GLN A 10 -20.13 7.82 -20.16
CA GLN A 10 -19.81 6.59 -19.43
C GLN A 10 -19.59 6.90 -17.96
N VAL A 11 -20.25 6.15 -17.12
CA VAL A 11 -20.19 6.34 -15.66
C VAL A 11 -19.47 5.17 -15.02
N SER A 12 -18.51 5.47 -14.18
CA SER A 12 -17.82 4.50 -13.34
C SER A 12 -17.81 4.98 -11.88
N GLY A 13 -17.65 4.08 -10.94
CA GLY A 13 -17.58 4.43 -9.54
C GLY A 13 -17.56 3.22 -8.64
N SER A 14 -17.82 3.48 -7.38
CA SER A 14 -17.96 2.45 -6.35
C SER A 14 -18.94 2.89 -5.28
N TYR A 15 -19.48 1.93 -4.56
CA TYR A 15 -20.20 2.20 -3.32
C TYR A 15 -19.80 1.18 -2.26
N PHE A 16 -20.02 1.52 -1.00
CA PHE A 16 -19.86 0.59 0.10
C PHE A 16 -20.99 0.71 1.13
N TYR A 17 -21.26 -0.40 1.76
CA TYR A 17 -22.13 -0.43 2.95
C TYR A 17 -21.31 -0.13 4.20
N GLU A 18 -21.78 0.78 5.05
CA GLU A 18 -21.09 1.20 6.29
C GLU A 18 -20.69 0.01 7.18
N LYS A 19 -21.48 -1.05 7.18
CA LYS A 19 -21.21 -2.26 7.94
C LYS A 19 -19.96 -3.01 7.46
N TYR A 20 -19.74 -3.05 6.15
CA TYR A 20 -18.69 -3.89 5.54
C TYR A 20 -17.47 -3.08 5.07
N LYS A 21 -17.69 -1.83 4.68
CA LYS A 21 -16.66 -0.93 4.13
C LYS A 21 -16.06 -1.38 2.79
N GLN A 22 -16.31 -2.61 2.33
CA GLN A 22 -15.77 -3.16 1.10
C GLN A 22 -16.39 -2.46 -0.11
N ASP A 23 -15.59 -2.05 -1.06
CA ASP A 23 -16.04 -1.47 -2.32
C ASP A 23 -16.84 -2.47 -3.15
N ILE A 24 -17.90 -1.98 -3.74
CA ILE A 24 -18.64 -2.66 -4.79
C ILE A 24 -18.53 -1.75 -6.01
N PRO A 25 -17.82 -2.17 -7.06
CA PRO A 25 -17.61 -1.36 -8.25
C PRO A 25 -18.92 -1.16 -9.00
N LEU A 26 -19.03 -0.01 -9.67
CA LEU A 26 -20.17 0.35 -10.51
C LEU A 26 -19.72 0.79 -11.88
N ARG A 27 -20.42 0.35 -12.90
CA ARG A 27 -20.29 0.82 -14.30
C ARG A 27 -21.65 1.02 -14.92
N GLY A 28 -21.73 1.95 -15.87
CA GLY A 28 -22.95 2.21 -16.61
C GLY A 28 -22.87 3.48 -17.40
N GLN A 29 -23.98 4.11 -17.59
CA GLN A 29 -24.10 5.29 -18.46
C GLN A 29 -25.07 6.33 -17.91
N LEU A 30 -24.85 7.56 -18.35
CA LEU A 30 -25.83 8.64 -18.15
C LEU A 30 -26.98 8.45 -19.11
N ASN A 31 -28.22 8.48 -18.60
CA ASN A 31 -29.44 8.41 -19.39
C ASN A 31 -30.31 9.63 -19.08
N GLY A 32 -30.28 10.64 -19.94
CA GLY A 32 -30.93 11.91 -19.69
C GLY A 32 -30.39 12.59 -18.42
N GLN A 33 -31.25 12.76 -17.41
CA GLN A 33 -30.88 13.31 -16.11
C GLN A 33 -30.56 12.24 -15.05
N GLY A 34 -30.50 10.97 -15.45
CA GLY A 34 -30.31 9.84 -14.57
C GLY A 34 -29.08 9.00 -14.87
N TYR A 35 -28.88 7.99 -14.06
CA TYR A 35 -27.81 7.01 -14.18
C TYR A 35 -28.41 5.61 -14.24
N VAL A 36 -27.94 4.79 -15.18
CA VAL A 36 -28.21 3.35 -15.22
C VAL A 36 -26.90 2.66 -14.96
N LEU A 37 -26.76 2.02 -13.80
CA LEU A 37 -25.51 1.45 -13.34
C LEU A 37 -25.70 -0.03 -12.98
N SER A 38 -24.64 -0.81 -13.08
CA SER A 38 -24.58 -2.19 -12.60
C SER A 38 -23.26 -2.44 -11.86
N SER A 39 -23.26 -3.44 -10.98
CA SER A 39 -22.05 -3.91 -10.30
C SER A 39 -21.19 -4.84 -11.18
N SER A 40 -21.62 -5.12 -12.43
CA SER A 40 -20.83 -5.88 -13.39
C SER A 40 -19.62 -5.08 -13.86
N ILE A 41 -18.45 -5.70 -13.81
CA ILE A 41 -17.18 -5.11 -14.26
C ILE A 41 -16.94 -5.39 -15.73
N TYR A 42 -17.47 -6.50 -16.24
CA TYR A 42 -17.21 -6.97 -17.59
C TYR A 42 -18.32 -6.64 -18.60
N GLY A 43 -19.38 -5.91 -18.16
CA GLY A 43 -20.46 -5.49 -19.06
C GLY A 43 -21.32 -6.63 -19.59
N ASN A 44 -21.26 -7.80 -18.98
CA ASN A 44 -22.10 -8.93 -19.35
C ASN A 44 -23.53 -8.68 -18.84
N ASP A 45 -24.52 -9.15 -19.61
CA ASP A 45 -25.93 -9.21 -19.21
C ASP A 45 -26.16 -10.24 -18.08
N ASP A 46 -25.31 -10.18 -17.06
CA ASP A 46 -25.35 -11.11 -15.94
C ASP A 46 -26.62 -10.86 -15.12
N LYS A 47 -27.49 -11.84 -15.13
CA LYS A 47 -28.74 -11.83 -14.40
C LYS A 47 -28.57 -11.77 -12.87
N ASP A 48 -27.33 -11.92 -12.40
CA ASP A 48 -26.98 -12.03 -10.99
C ASP A 48 -26.22 -10.80 -10.44
N VAL A 49 -26.23 -9.68 -11.17
CA VAL A 49 -25.57 -8.43 -10.73
C VAL A 49 -26.58 -7.42 -10.19
N ASP A 50 -26.09 -6.56 -9.32
CA ASP A 50 -26.88 -5.46 -8.80
C ASP A 50 -27.06 -4.36 -9.85
N HIS A 51 -28.28 -3.81 -9.94
CA HIS A 51 -28.63 -2.71 -10.83
C HIS A 51 -29.11 -1.50 -10.05
N LEU A 52 -28.75 -0.30 -10.49
CA LEU A 52 -29.25 0.95 -9.95
C LEU A 52 -29.78 1.82 -11.09
N GLU A 53 -31.03 2.22 -10.98
CA GLU A 53 -31.67 3.23 -11.80
C GLU A 53 -31.89 4.47 -10.93
N LEU A 54 -31.10 5.51 -11.22
CA LEU A 54 -31.01 6.70 -10.37
C LEU A 54 -31.35 7.94 -11.20
N THR A 55 -32.03 8.90 -10.60
CA THR A 55 -32.38 10.18 -11.21
C THR A 55 -31.97 11.32 -10.29
N ARG A 56 -31.47 12.41 -10.85
CA ARG A 56 -31.15 13.62 -10.10
C ARG A 56 -32.41 14.21 -9.52
N ALA A 57 -32.36 14.57 -8.24
CA ALA A 57 -33.41 15.29 -7.50
C ALA A 57 -32.84 16.63 -7.02
N GLU A 58 -33.70 17.49 -6.50
CA GLU A 58 -33.32 18.83 -6.03
C GLU A 58 -32.26 18.78 -4.91
N ASP A 59 -32.34 17.79 -4.03
CA ASP A 59 -31.53 17.60 -2.82
C ASP A 59 -30.55 16.43 -2.91
N GLY A 60 -30.38 15.80 -4.12
CA GLY A 60 -29.48 14.66 -4.27
C GLY A 60 -29.81 13.78 -5.47
N ILE A 61 -29.81 12.47 -5.26
CA ILE A 61 -30.08 11.44 -6.28
C ILE A 61 -31.04 10.42 -5.68
N LYS A 62 -32.14 10.13 -6.37
CA LYS A 62 -33.16 9.15 -5.94
C LYS A 62 -33.36 8.08 -6.99
N GLY A 63 -33.82 6.90 -6.59
CA GLY A 63 -34.11 5.83 -7.54
C GLY A 63 -34.35 4.48 -6.88
N ALA A 64 -34.00 3.44 -7.63
CA ALA A 64 -34.18 2.06 -7.20
C ALA A 64 -32.87 1.27 -7.34
N PHE A 65 -32.62 0.43 -6.36
CA PHE A 65 -31.64 -0.64 -6.39
C PHE A 65 -32.38 -1.96 -6.60
N THR A 66 -31.90 -2.77 -7.53
CA THR A 66 -32.39 -4.13 -7.77
C THR A 66 -31.21 -5.08 -7.63
N SER A 67 -31.25 -5.97 -6.63
CA SER A 67 -30.21 -6.98 -6.46
C SER A 67 -30.25 -8.03 -7.58
N GLY A 68 -29.15 -8.74 -7.82
CA GLY A 68 -29.11 -9.87 -8.74
C GLY A 68 -30.16 -10.95 -8.46
N SER A 69 -30.63 -11.10 -7.20
CA SER A 69 -31.73 -11.97 -6.82
C SER A 69 -33.14 -11.37 -7.06
N GLY A 70 -33.22 -10.15 -7.64
CA GLY A 70 -34.49 -9.47 -7.93
C GLY A 70 -35.11 -8.68 -6.76
N LYS A 71 -34.44 -8.58 -5.61
CA LYS A 71 -34.91 -7.75 -4.49
C LYS A 71 -34.77 -6.27 -4.83
N GLN A 72 -35.86 -5.51 -4.71
CA GLN A 72 -35.86 -4.07 -4.93
C GLN A 72 -35.83 -3.29 -3.62
N LEU A 73 -35.08 -2.20 -3.61
CA LEU A 73 -34.98 -1.24 -2.51
C LEU A 73 -34.98 0.19 -3.07
N PRO A 74 -35.66 1.14 -2.42
CA PRO A 74 -35.52 2.54 -2.78
C PRO A 74 -34.14 3.04 -2.44
N VAL A 75 -33.59 3.95 -3.28
CA VAL A 75 -32.32 4.64 -3.08
C VAL A 75 -32.60 6.13 -2.91
N ASP A 76 -32.05 6.72 -1.87
CA ASP A 76 -32.05 8.15 -1.61
C ASP A 76 -30.66 8.58 -1.15
N LEU A 77 -29.95 9.33 -2.01
CA LEU A 77 -28.56 9.73 -1.81
C LEU A 77 -28.49 11.25 -1.71
N HIS A 78 -27.82 11.72 -0.67
CA HIS A 78 -27.53 13.13 -0.47
C HIS A 78 -26.05 13.41 -0.68
N VAL A 79 -25.74 14.58 -1.26
CA VAL A 79 -24.35 15.01 -1.45
C VAL A 79 -23.73 15.30 -0.08
N ILE A 80 -22.58 14.73 0.19
CA ILE A 80 -21.78 15.06 1.37
C ILE A 80 -20.84 16.19 0.99
N PRO A 81 -20.97 17.40 1.59
CA PRO A 81 -20.02 18.47 1.35
C PRO A 81 -18.61 18.09 1.80
N SER A 82 -17.57 18.43 1.03
CA SER A 82 -16.18 18.10 1.36
C SER A 82 -15.77 18.54 2.77
N GLY A 83 -16.24 19.69 3.24
CA GLY A 83 -15.98 20.15 4.61
C GLY A 83 -16.66 19.36 5.73
N ALA A 84 -17.59 18.45 5.40
CA ALA A 84 -18.27 17.58 6.36
C ALA A 84 -17.65 16.17 6.45
N VAL A 85 -16.64 15.87 5.64
CA VAL A 85 -15.95 14.59 5.64
C VAL A 85 -14.94 14.54 6.79
N PRO A 86 -15.09 13.61 7.75
CA PRO A 86 -14.16 13.52 8.87
C PRO A 86 -12.78 12.98 8.42
N GLU A 87 -11.71 13.50 8.99
CA GLU A 87 -10.41 12.86 8.88
C GLU A 87 -10.45 11.49 9.59
N PRO A 88 -9.93 10.42 8.99
CA PRO A 88 -9.97 9.07 9.57
C PRO A 88 -9.34 8.99 10.95
N LYS A 89 -8.23 9.72 11.13
CA LYS A 89 -7.56 9.93 12.41
C LYS A 89 -6.75 11.22 12.34
N PRO A 90 -6.89 12.16 13.27
CA PRO A 90 -6.08 13.38 13.29
C PRO A 90 -4.58 13.11 13.36
N GLY A 91 -3.79 13.87 12.61
CA GLY A 91 -2.32 13.83 12.63
C GLY A 91 -1.67 12.72 11.79
N LEU A 92 -2.45 11.95 11.01
CA LEU A 92 -1.89 11.02 10.04
C LEU A 92 -1.39 11.75 8.80
N HIS A 93 -0.31 11.23 8.23
CA HIS A 93 0.28 11.71 6.98
C HIS A 93 0.35 10.56 5.99
N PHE A 94 -0.50 10.60 4.99
CA PHE A 94 -0.56 9.58 3.96
C PHE A 94 0.49 9.83 2.87
N SER A 95 1.06 8.78 2.33
CA SER A 95 2.04 8.83 1.24
C SER A 95 1.40 9.33 -0.07
N ARG A 96 0.11 9.06 -0.24
CA ARG A 96 -0.77 9.62 -1.26
C ARG A 96 -1.95 10.34 -0.61
N GLY A 97 -2.52 11.30 -1.30
CA GLY A 97 -3.76 11.92 -0.83
C GLY A 97 -4.91 10.89 -0.82
N LEU A 98 -5.69 10.90 0.26
CA LEU A 98 -6.98 10.20 0.29
C LEU A 98 -8.05 11.13 -0.24
N ASP A 99 -8.92 10.64 -1.12
CA ASP A 99 -10.12 11.38 -1.48
C ASP A 99 -11.21 11.29 -0.39
N ASP A 100 -12.25 12.09 -0.51
CA ASP A 100 -13.31 12.17 0.52
C ASP A 100 -14.06 10.84 0.68
N TYR A 101 -14.20 10.05 -0.38
CA TYR A 101 -14.80 8.72 -0.32
C TYR A 101 -13.93 7.73 0.48
N GLU A 102 -12.63 7.72 0.24
CA GLU A 102 -11.67 6.91 1.01
C GLU A 102 -11.64 7.32 2.48
N LYS A 103 -11.69 8.62 2.77
CA LYS A 103 -11.79 9.11 4.15
C LYS A 103 -13.05 8.62 4.86
N LEU A 104 -14.20 8.66 4.18
CA LEU A 104 -15.46 8.12 4.71
C LEU A 104 -15.41 6.61 4.90
N GLN A 105 -14.74 5.89 4.01
CA GLN A 105 -14.54 4.44 4.11
C GLN A 105 -13.68 4.10 5.33
N LEU A 106 -12.63 4.87 5.60
CA LEU A 106 -11.73 4.69 6.74
C LEU A 106 -12.25 5.31 8.05
N ALA A 107 -13.31 6.09 8.00
CA ALA A 107 -13.91 6.64 9.21
C ALA A 107 -14.55 5.56 10.08
N ASN A 108 -14.52 5.75 11.40
CA ASN A 108 -15.15 4.87 12.39
C ASN A 108 -14.66 3.41 12.36
N LEU A 109 -13.39 3.17 11.92
CA LEU A 109 -12.77 1.87 12.06
C LEU A 109 -12.52 1.55 13.54
N THR A 110 -12.65 0.28 13.89
CA THR A 110 -12.43 -0.20 15.26
C THR A 110 -11.30 -1.20 15.31
N PHE A 111 -10.41 -1.01 16.28
CA PHE A 111 -9.18 -1.78 16.41
C PHE A 111 -9.17 -2.52 17.74
N ALA A 112 -9.17 -3.85 17.69
CA ALA A 112 -9.05 -4.69 18.86
C ALA A 112 -7.58 -4.88 19.24
N PRO A 113 -7.18 -4.70 20.51
CA PRO A 113 -5.83 -5.01 20.95
C PRO A 113 -5.59 -6.52 20.92
N GLY A 114 -4.44 -6.91 20.39
CA GLY A 114 -3.97 -8.30 20.34
C GLY A 114 -2.85 -8.57 21.34
N LYS A 115 -1.88 -9.39 20.95
CA LYS A 115 -0.73 -9.73 21.78
C LYS A 115 0.25 -8.55 21.92
N THR A 116 0.95 -8.51 23.06
CA THR A 116 2.14 -7.70 23.24
C THR A 116 3.38 -8.57 22.99
N GLU A 117 4.42 -8.00 22.40
CA GLU A 117 5.63 -8.69 22.02
C GLU A 117 6.86 -7.84 22.32
N THR A 118 7.95 -8.46 22.80
CA THR A 118 9.24 -7.80 22.96
C THR A 118 10.15 -8.13 21.77
N VAL A 119 10.62 -7.11 21.09
CA VAL A 119 11.52 -7.20 19.93
C VAL A 119 12.92 -6.74 20.36
N GLY A 120 13.96 -7.45 19.91
CA GLY A 120 15.36 -7.13 20.27
C GLY A 120 15.63 -7.13 21.77
N GLY A 121 14.84 -7.84 22.57
CA GLY A 121 14.98 -7.92 24.05
C GLY A 121 14.64 -6.64 24.82
N LYS A 122 14.27 -5.54 24.16
CA LYS A 122 14.11 -4.22 24.77
C LYS A 122 12.84 -3.49 24.35
N TYR A 123 12.47 -3.55 23.07
CA TYR A 123 11.39 -2.75 22.49
C TYR A 123 10.09 -3.52 22.57
N VAL A 124 9.06 -2.93 23.15
CA VAL A 124 7.76 -3.58 23.29
C VAL A 124 6.80 -3.02 22.26
N ILE A 125 6.17 -3.92 21.51
CA ILE A 125 5.10 -3.61 20.57
C ILE A 125 3.79 -4.23 21.00
N GLN A 126 2.69 -3.56 20.70
CA GLN A 126 1.32 -4.03 20.89
C GLN A 126 0.65 -4.18 19.52
N TRP A 127 0.11 -5.35 19.21
CA TRP A 127 -0.66 -5.59 18.01
C TRP A 127 -2.08 -5.06 18.13
N TYR A 128 -2.62 -4.61 16.98
CA TYR A 128 -4.00 -4.18 16.83
C TYR A 128 -4.56 -4.78 15.56
N THR A 129 -5.80 -5.28 15.62
CA THR A 129 -6.49 -5.88 14.47
C THR A 129 -7.72 -5.05 14.16
N GLU A 130 -7.88 -4.61 12.90
CA GLU A 130 -9.10 -3.94 12.45
C GLU A 130 -10.24 -4.97 12.40
N SER A 131 -11.41 -4.58 12.92
CA SER A 131 -12.48 -5.53 13.26
C SER A 131 -13.18 -6.13 12.04
N ARG A 132 -13.23 -5.45 10.89
CA ARG A 132 -13.87 -5.91 9.65
C ARG A 132 -12.89 -6.67 8.76
N SER A 133 -11.80 -6.02 8.39
CA SER A 133 -10.76 -6.57 7.49
C SER A 133 -9.95 -7.72 8.11
N LYS A 134 -9.87 -7.78 9.45
CA LYS A 134 -8.97 -8.64 10.21
C LYS A 134 -7.48 -8.36 9.96
N VAL A 135 -7.16 -7.31 9.24
CA VAL A 135 -5.78 -6.86 9.04
C VAL A 135 -5.20 -6.38 10.36
N SER A 136 -3.97 -6.77 10.63
CA SER A 136 -3.28 -6.45 11.88
C SER A 136 -2.03 -5.62 11.62
N MET A 137 -1.79 -4.66 12.51
CA MET A 137 -0.58 -3.85 12.56
C MET A 137 -0.16 -3.66 14.00
N PHE A 138 1.10 -3.37 14.23
CA PHE A 138 1.60 -3.10 15.58
C PHE A 138 1.76 -1.60 15.84
N ARG A 139 1.86 -1.25 17.13
CA ARG A 139 2.35 0.05 17.61
C ARG A 139 3.44 -0.18 18.64
N VAL A 140 4.42 0.71 18.67
CA VAL A 140 5.45 0.71 19.71
C VAL A 140 4.84 1.26 20.99
N VAL A 141 5.04 0.56 22.12
CA VAL A 141 4.50 0.97 23.42
C VAL A 141 5.60 1.28 24.46
N SER A 142 6.80 0.74 24.27
CA SER A 142 7.96 1.11 25.10
C SER A 142 9.29 0.84 24.40
N GLY A 143 10.38 1.32 25.00
CA GLY A 143 11.75 1.17 24.49
C GLY A 143 12.36 2.47 23.96
N TYR A 144 11.54 3.47 23.66
CA TYR A 144 11.97 4.81 23.22
C TYR A 144 11.34 5.91 24.08
N PRO A 145 11.83 7.18 24.00
CA PRO A 145 11.18 8.32 24.65
C PRO A 145 9.74 8.53 24.15
N ALA A 146 8.83 8.90 25.04
CA ALA A 146 7.40 9.01 24.73
C ALA A 146 7.07 9.92 23.51
N PRO A 147 7.70 11.10 23.30
CA PRO A 147 7.46 11.90 22.08
C PRO A 147 7.88 11.18 20.80
N VAL A 148 8.97 10.39 20.84
CA VAL A 148 9.46 9.62 19.71
C VAL A 148 8.51 8.45 19.40
N ILE A 149 8.01 7.76 20.44
CA ILE A 149 6.98 6.72 20.28
C ILE A 149 5.74 7.27 19.57
N ALA A 150 5.28 8.47 19.95
CA ALA A 150 4.14 9.10 19.30
C ALA A 150 4.41 9.35 17.80
N SER A 151 5.59 9.87 17.44
CA SER A 151 5.98 10.11 16.05
C SER A 151 6.13 8.81 15.25
N ILE A 152 6.76 7.78 15.83
CA ILE A 152 6.88 6.44 15.23
C ILE A 152 5.49 5.87 14.94
N ASN A 153 4.59 5.92 15.93
CA ASN A 153 3.25 5.37 15.80
C ASN A 153 2.40 6.15 14.80
N ASN A 154 2.62 7.44 14.59
CA ASN A 154 1.95 8.20 13.52
C ASN A 154 2.35 7.68 12.13
N VAL A 155 3.61 7.31 11.91
CA VAL A 155 4.05 6.70 10.64
C VAL A 155 3.42 5.31 10.48
N ILE A 156 3.46 4.48 11.51
CA ILE A 156 2.88 3.13 11.49
C ILE A 156 1.37 3.17 11.25
N ASP A 157 0.66 4.08 11.92
CA ASP A 157 -0.77 4.26 11.74
C ASP A 157 -1.10 4.77 10.33
N SER A 158 -0.29 5.68 9.77
CA SER A 158 -0.47 6.14 8.38
C SER A 158 -0.38 4.98 7.40
N ASP A 159 0.65 4.13 7.52
CA ASP A 159 0.78 2.91 6.70
C ASP A 159 -0.39 1.95 6.92
N PHE A 160 -0.86 1.80 8.17
CA PHE A 160 -1.98 0.93 8.46
C PHE A 160 -3.26 1.38 7.75
N TYR A 161 -3.57 2.68 7.83
CA TYR A 161 -4.75 3.24 7.17
C TYR A 161 -4.62 3.21 5.63
N GLU A 162 -3.44 3.44 5.07
CA GLU A 162 -3.20 3.27 3.62
C GLU A 162 -3.42 1.81 3.17
N ASN A 163 -2.91 0.86 3.94
CA ASN A 163 -3.13 -0.56 3.68
C ASN A 163 -4.62 -0.96 3.79
N LEU A 164 -5.34 -0.40 4.78
CA LEU A 164 -6.78 -0.63 4.94
C LEU A 164 -7.58 0.01 3.79
N SER A 165 -7.19 1.20 3.30
CA SER A 165 -7.79 1.79 2.09
C SER A 165 -7.62 0.86 0.88
N GLY A 166 -6.41 0.33 0.67
CA GLY A 166 -6.17 -0.65 -0.38
C GLY A 166 -6.99 -1.93 -0.22
N TYR A 167 -7.10 -2.45 1.01
CA TYR A 167 -7.88 -3.62 1.32
C TYR A 167 -9.37 -3.41 1.01
N PHE A 168 -9.97 -2.34 1.50
CA PHE A 168 -11.39 -2.05 1.29
C PHE A 168 -11.69 -1.65 -0.17
N GLY A 169 -10.73 -1.02 -0.86
CA GLY A 169 -10.85 -0.66 -2.28
C GLY A 169 -10.68 -1.85 -3.25
N CYS A 170 -10.20 -3.01 -2.77
CA CYS A 170 -9.98 -4.20 -3.58
C CYS A 170 -11.05 -5.25 -3.29
N SER A 171 -12.09 -5.30 -4.11
CA SER A 171 -13.09 -6.38 -4.09
C SER A 171 -12.87 -7.36 -5.24
N ASP A 172 -13.32 -8.58 -5.06
CA ASP A 172 -13.51 -9.54 -6.15
C ASP A 172 -14.79 -9.21 -6.95
N GLU A 173 -15.10 -9.99 -7.96
CA GLU A 173 -16.28 -9.83 -8.81
C GLU A 173 -17.61 -9.98 -8.03
N THR A 174 -17.57 -10.59 -6.86
CA THR A 174 -18.76 -10.81 -6.00
C THR A 174 -18.90 -9.74 -4.91
N GLY A 175 -18.04 -8.72 -4.88
CA GLY A 175 -18.00 -7.69 -3.84
C GLY A 175 -17.41 -8.14 -2.52
N LYS A 176 -16.73 -9.30 -2.47
CA LYS A 176 -15.93 -9.74 -1.33
C LYS A 176 -14.51 -9.18 -1.42
N PRO A 177 -13.74 -9.18 -0.31
CA PRO A 177 -12.35 -8.78 -0.35
C PRO A 177 -11.56 -9.55 -1.43
N GLY A 178 -10.94 -8.81 -2.35
CA GLY A 178 -10.02 -9.36 -3.35
C GLY A 178 -8.59 -9.46 -2.84
N THR A 179 -8.31 -8.94 -1.63
CA THR A 179 -7.03 -9.10 -0.95
C THR A 179 -6.97 -10.48 -0.29
N ASP A 180 -6.00 -11.30 -0.69
CA ASP A 180 -5.73 -12.62 -0.12
C ASP A 180 -4.82 -12.51 1.12
N THR A 181 -3.71 -11.77 1.00
CA THR A 181 -2.75 -11.55 2.09
C THR A 181 -2.53 -10.06 2.28
N LEU A 182 -2.56 -9.61 3.52
CA LEU A 182 -2.09 -8.28 3.93
C LEU A 182 -1.59 -8.36 5.37
N GLN A 183 -0.28 -8.46 5.54
CA GLN A 183 0.32 -8.71 6.85
C GLN A 183 1.72 -8.13 6.99
N VAL A 184 2.10 -7.79 8.22
CA VAL A 184 3.50 -7.51 8.57
C VAL A 184 4.29 -8.80 8.48
N SER A 185 5.22 -8.90 7.53
CA SER A 185 6.01 -10.09 7.25
C SER A 185 7.39 -10.07 7.91
N ASP A 186 7.90 -8.89 8.26
CA ASP A 186 9.20 -8.72 8.91
C ASP A 186 9.20 -7.44 9.76
N ARG A 187 10.02 -7.41 10.81
CA ARG A 187 10.21 -6.24 11.68
C ARG A 187 11.56 -6.27 12.37
N TYR A 188 12.17 -5.11 12.49
CA TYR A 188 13.46 -4.88 13.12
C TYR A 188 13.40 -3.59 13.93
N LEU A 189 13.73 -3.67 15.21
CA LEU A 189 13.77 -2.53 16.12
C LEU A 189 15.11 -2.54 16.87
N ASP A 190 15.81 -1.41 16.85
CA ASP A 190 17.01 -1.16 17.62
C ASP A 190 17.03 0.27 18.18
N ASP A 191 18.15 0.72 18.78
CA ASP A 191 18.25 2.08 19.36
C ASP A 191 18.18 3.20 18.30
N ARG A 192 18.31 2.87 17.02
CA ARG A 192 18.36 3.83 15.94
C ARG A 192 17.20 3.72 14.97
N PHE A 193 16.64 2.53 14.78
CA PHE A 193 15.66 2.29 13.72
C PHE A 193 14.45 1.50 14.21
N VAL A 194 13.30 1.84 13.66
CA VAL A 194 12.13 0.96 13.60
C VAL A 194 11.87 0.67 12.13
N SER A 195 11.97 -0.58 11.74
CA SER A 195 11.81 -0.99 10.35
C SER A 195 10.91 -2.23 10.25
N TYR A 196 10.08 -2.29 9.21
CA TYR A 196 9.18 -3.41 8.96
C TYR A 196 8.86 -3.55 7.49
N ALA A 197 8.34 -4.72 7.14
CA ALA A 197 7.79 -5.00 5.83
C ALA A 197 6.34 -5.44 5.94
N VAL A 198 5.55 -5.09 4.91
CA VAL A 198 4.18 -5.55 4.72
C VAL A 198 4.11 -6.34 3.43
N SER A 199 3.73 -7.60 3.52
CA SER A 199 3.43 -8.45 2.36
C SER A 199 1.95 -8.29 2.01
N ASN A 200 1.68 -8.09 0.73
CA ASN A 200 0.34 -7.96 0.20
C ASN A 200 0.19 -8.82 -1.06
N SER A 201 -0.91 -9.56 -1.19
CA SER A 201 -1.30 -10.25 -2.42
C SER A 201 -2.79 -10.05 -2.65
N TRP A 202 -3.16 -9.83 -3.91
CA TRP A 202 -4.54 -9.48 -4.25
C TRP A 202 -4.93 -9.90 -5.67
N PHE A 203 -6.24 -10.04 -5.87
CA PHE A 203 -6.87 -10.13 -7.16
C PHE A 203 -8.18 -9.32 -7.13
N CYS A 204 -8.08 -8.04 -7.47
CA CYS A 204 -9.23 -7.14 -7.50
C CYS A 204 -10.03 -7.30 -8.79
N ALA A 205 -11.32 -7.09 -8.70
CA ALA A 205 -12.22 -7.11 -9.84
C ALA A 205 -11.77 -6.15 -10.95
N GLY A 206 -11.75 -6.61 -12.19
CA GLY A 206 -11.25 -5.88 -13.36
C GLY A 206 -9.74 -5.96 -13.56
N ALA A 207 -8.97 -6.55 -12.66
CA ALA A 207 -7.57 -6.84 -12.89
C ALA A 207 -7.40 -8.03 -13.85
N ALA A 208 -6.41 -7.93 -14.75
CA ALA A 208 -6.14 -9.01 -15.71
C ALA A 208 -5.60 -10.29 -15.05
N HIS A 209 -5.03 -10.18 -13.87
CA HIS A 209 -4.38 -11.29 -13.15
C HIS A 209 -4.14 -10.93 -11.68
N PRO A 210 -3.94 -11.91 -10.79
CA PRO A 210 -3.47 -11.69 -9.42
C PRO A 210 -2.12 -10.96 -9.39
N ASP A 211 -1.85 -10.22 -8.31
CA ASP A 211 -0.57 -9.57 -8.09
C ASP A 211 -0.16 -9.63 -6.61
N PHE A 212 1.11 -9.31 -6.34
CA PHE A 212 1.65 -9.23 -4.99
C PHE A 212 2.71 -8.14 -4.88
N ALA A 213 2.92 -7.66 -3.66
CA ALA A 213 3.95 -6.68 -3.34
C ALA A 213 4.55 -6.91 -1.96
N LEU A 214 5.77 -6.42 -1.79
CA LEU A 214 6.43 -6.27 -0.50
C LEU A 214 6.72 -4.78 -0.28
N GLY A 215 6.03 -4.14 0.64
CA GLY A 215 6.30 -2.76 1.05
C GLY A 215 7.25 -2.73 2.24
N GLY A 216 8.25 -1.84 2.22
CA GLY A 216 9.17 -1.65 3.34
C GLY A 216 9.07 -0.24 3.91
N THR A 217 9.09 -0.11 5.24
CA THR A 217 9.15 1.16 5.96
C THR A 217 10.30 1.14 6.93
N THR A 218 11.08 2.21 6.97
CA THR A 218 12.15 2.44 7.94
C THR A 218 11.99 3.83 8.56
N ILE A 219 12.04 3.90 9.88
CA ILE A 219 11.85 5.09 10.70
C ILE A 219 13.11 5.32 11.52
N ASP A 220 13.62 6.54 11.55
CA ASP A 220 14.68 6.95 12.48
C ASP A 220 14.11 7.03 13.90
N ALA A 221 14.53 6.16 14.78
CA ALA A 221 14.03 6.09 16.16
C ALA A 221 14.49 7.24 17.05
N LYS A 222 15.39 8.11 16.60
CA LYS A 222 15.74 9.36 17.33
C LYS A 222 14.76 10.49 17.03
N THR A 223 14.21 10.52 15.82
CA THR A 223 13.36 11.62 15.35
C THR A 223 11.90 11.21 15.11
N GLY A 224 11.62 9.89 15.01
CA GLY A 224 10.33 9.35 14.61
C GLY A 224 9.97 9.63 13.14
N LYS A 225 10.93 10.02 12.30
CA LYS A 225 10.69 10.33 10.89
C LYS A 225 10.95 9.12 10.00
N ARG A 226 10.11 8.94 8.98
CA ARG A 226 10.34 7.99 7.91
C ARG A 226 11.61 8.37 7.14
N LEU A 227 12.45 7.38 6.86
CA LEU A 227 13.64 7.52 6.03
C LEU A 227 13.35 7.10 4.59
N THR A 228 13.96 7.79 3.65
CA THR A 228 14.06 7.34 2.26
C THR A 228 15.24 6.38 2.11
N GLN A 229 15.29 5.62 1.02
CA GLN A 229 16.42 4.75 0.74
C GLN A 229 17.73 5.56 0.61
N GLU A 230 17.65 6.75 0.02
CA GLU A 230 18.77 7.69 -0.11
C GLU A 230 19.23 8.26 1.23
N ASP A 231 18.37 8.32 2.25
CA ASP A 231 18.79 8.70 3.61
C ASP A 231 19.69 7.65 4.25
N VAL A 232 19.47 6.40 3.88
CA VAL A 232 20.22 5.24 4.38
C VAL A 232 21.45 4.95 3.52
N TYR A 233 21.29 4.91 2.20
CA TYR A 233 22.33 4.51 1.26
C TYR A 233 22.37 5.44 0.03
N TRP A 234 23.12 6.55 0.15
CA TRP A 234 23.31 7.53 -0.91
C TRP A 234 24.59 7.28 -1.68
N LEU A 235 24.48 7.11 -3.00
CA LEU A 235 25.62 6.83 -3.91
C LEU A 235 25.91 7.98 -4.87
N GLY A 236 25.14 9.06 -4.81
CA GLY A 236 25.32 10.23 -5.64
C GLY A 236 26.32 11.22 -5.07
N ILE A 237 26.52 12.32 -5.78
CA ILE A 237 27.35 13.47 -5.38
C ILE A 237 26.44 14.67 -5.07
N GLY A 238 26.74 15.40 -4.01
CA GLY A 238 25.98 16.59 -3.62
C GLY A 238 24.66 16.28 -2.92
N SER A 239 23.64 17.10 -3.14
CA SER A 239 22.33 16.97 -2.50
C SER A 239 21.51 15.83 -3.10
N LYS A 240 20.75 15.15 -2.24
CA LYS A 240 19.83 14.12 -2.66
C LYS A 240 18.66 14.74 -3.43
N PRO A 241 18.25 14.18 -4.56
CA PRO A 241 17.05 14.62 -5.28
C PRO A 241 15.78 14.24 -4.50
N ALA A 242 14.73 15.01 -4.70
CA ALA A 242 13.42 14.68 -4.14
C ALA A 242 12.92 13.36 -4.73
N PRO A 243 12.36 12.44 -3.92
CA PRO A 243 11.77 11.20 -4.42
C PRO A 243 10.76 11.45 -5.55
N ASN A 244 10.73 10.57 -6.54
CA ASN A 244 9.86 10.61 -7.71
C ASN A 244 10.07 11.83 -8.66
N SER A 245 11.13 12.64 -8.45
CA SER A 245 11.51 13.67 -9.41
C SER A 245 12.31 13.10 -10.59
N ASP A 246 12.37 13.83 -11.72
CA ASP A 246 13.19 13.42 -12.87
C ASP A 246 14.67 13.25 -12.51
N ALA A 247 15.18 14.07 -11.61
CA ALA A 247 16.56 13.95 -11.11
C ALA A 247 16.76 12.65 -10.29
N TRP A 248 15.76 12.26 -9.51
CA TRP A 248 15.77 11.00 -8.77
C TRP A 248 15.69 9.80 -9.72
N MET A 249 14.83 9.85 -10.73
CA MET A 249 14.74 8.80 -11.76
C MET A 249 16.08 8.61 -12.49
N LYS A 250 16.72 9.71 -12.91
CA LYS A 250 18.06 9.67 -13.53
C LYS A 250 19.14 9.10 -12.60
N TYR A 251 19.11 9.44 -11.32
CA TYR A 251 20.01 8.89 -10.32
C TYR A 251 19.82 7.37 -10.17
N ARG A 252 18.58 6.91 -10.07
CA ARG A 252 18.24 5.50 -9.96
C ARG A 252 18.72 4.71 -11.18
N ASP A 253 18.57 5.28 -12.35
CA ASP A 253 18.97 4.69 -13.63
C ASP A 253 20.50 4.65 -13.79
N ALA A 254 21.14 5.81 -13.69
CA ALA A 254 22.56 5.94 -14.07
C ALA A 254 23.55 5.57 -12.94
N VAL A 255 23.13 5.63 -11.67
CA VAL A 255 24.04 5.48 -10.53
C VAL A 255 23.63 4.32 -9.63
N PHE A 256 22.40 4.34 -9.10
CA PHE A 256 21.98 3.40 -8.06
C PHE A 256 21.91 1.97 -8.58
N GLY A 257 21.14 1.69 -9.63
CA GLY A 257 20.98 0.34 -10.18
C GLY A 257 22.30 -0.33 -10.53
N PRO A 258 23.19 0.30 -11.36
CA PRO A 258 24.50 -0.24 -11.67
C PRO A 258 25.39 -0.48 -10.45
N ALA A 259 25.36 0.42 -9.46
CA ALA A 259 26.17 0.28 -8.25
C ALA A 259 25.66 -0.86 -7.34
N VAL A 260 24.33 -1.04 -7.22
CA VAL A 260 23.75 -2.17 -6.50
C VAL A 260 24.15 -3.49 -7.15
N VAL A 261 24.03 -3.63 -8.47
CA VAL A 261 24.46 -4.83 -9.21
C VAL A 261 25.94 -5.13 -8.96
N LYS A 262 26.81 -4.11 -9.06
CA LYS A 262 28.24 -4.28 -8.77
C LYS A 262 28.51 -4.77 -7.35
N LEU A 263 27.78 -4.22 -6.37
CA LEU A 263 27.91 -4.61 -4.97
C LEU A 263 27.37 -6.03 -4.74
N LEU A 264 26.18 -6.35 -5.24
CA LEU A 264 25.56 -7.67 -5.06
C LEU A 264 26.34 -8.77 -5.77
N LYS A 265 26.93 -8.53 -6.95
CA LYS A 265 27.86 -9.48 -7.60
C LYS A 265 29.06 -9.82 -6.73
N ARG A 266 29.54 -8.88 -5.91
CA ARG A 266 30.64 -9.13 -4.96
C ARG A 266 30.17 -9.91 -3.73
N LEU A 267 28.96 -9.61 -3.22
CA LEU A 267 28.44 -10.20 -2.00
C LEU A 267 27.78 -11.58 -2.24
N TYR A 268 27.13 -11.75 -3.37
CA TYR A 268 26.30 -12.90 -3.75
C TYR A 268 26.63 -13.40 -5.16
N PRO A 269 27.89 -13.83 -5.43
CA PRO A 269 28.34 -14.16 -6.78
C PRO A 269 27.55 -15.29 -7.43
N LYS A 270 27.00 -16.22 -6.65
CA LYS A 270 26.21 -17.35 -7.17
C LYS A 270 24.83 -16.91 -7.63
N GLU A 271 24.14 -16.12 -6.83
CA GLU A 271 22.79 -15.62 -7.06
C GLU A 271 22.75 -14.57 -8.19
N MET A 272 23.88 -13.90 -8.40
CA MET A 272 24.08 -12.86 -9.42
C MET A 272 24.70 -13.37 -10.73
N MET A 273 24.81 -14.69 -10.91
CA MET A 273 25.25 -15.24 -12.19
C MET A 273 24.20 -14.96 -13.27
N PRO A 274 24.64 -14.57 -14.48
CA PRO A 274 23.71 -14.45 -15.60
C PRO A 274 23.01 -15.79 -15.85
N VAL A 275 21.69 -15.75 -16.01
CA VAL A 275 20.89 -16.92 -16.39
C VAL A 275 20.89 -17.01 -17.91
N GLY A 276 20.99 -18.20 -18.47
CA GLY A 276 20.83 -18.42 -19.91
C GLY A 276 19.39 -18.10 -20.36
N ASP A 277 19.16 -18.02 -21.65
CA ASP A 277 17.98 -17.46 -22.33
C ASP A 277 16.60 -18.06 -21.95
N ASP A 278 16.55 -19.11 -21.13
CA ASP A 278 15.30 -19.79 -20.80
C ASP A 278 14.94 -19.68 -19.31
N ASN A 279 14.04 -18.75 -18.98
CA ASN A 279 13.23 -18.71 -17.75
C ASN A 279 13.92 -18.46 -16.40
N GLY A 280 15.05 -17.79 -16.35
CA GLY A 280 15.70 -17.46 -15.08
C GLY A 280 15.58 -15.99 -14.69
N CYS A 281 15.64 -15.72 -13.37
CA CYS A 281 15.66 -14.37 -12.83
C CYS A 281 17.00 -13.67 -13.14
N ASN A 282 17.03 -12.73 -14.08
CA ASN A 282 18.24 -11.99 -14.44
C ASN A 282 18.54 -10.88 -13.42
N TYR A 283 19.06 -11.22 -12.27
CA TYR A 283 19.50 -10.25 -11.26
C TYR A 283 20.75 -9.45 -11.66
N ALA A 284 21.41 -9.80 -12.76
CA ALA A 284 22.52 -9.02 -13.29
C ALA A 284 22.08 -7.76 -14.05
N ASP A 285 20.81 -7.63 -14.36
CA ASP A 285 20.22 -6.45 -14.96
C ASP A 285 20.06 -5.34 -13.90
N PRO A 286 20.67 -4.14 -14.09
CA PRO A 286 20.51 -3.03 -13.16
C PRO A 286 19.08 -2.48 -13.10
N ASP A 287 18.26 -2.71 -14.13
CA ASP A 287 16.92 -2.17 -14.20
C ASP A 287 15.98 -2.74 -13.12
N VAL A 288 16.17 -3.99 -12.75
CA VAL A 288 15.33 -4.64 -11.72
C VAL A 288 15.61 -4.14 -10.30
N TRP A 289 16.71 -3.42 -10.06
CA TRP A 289 17.07 -2.89 -8.74
C TRP A 289 16.70 -1.43 -8.51
N LYS A 290 16.27 -0.73 -9.55
CA LYS A 290 16.03 0.73 -9.49
C LYS A 290 14.94 1.10 -8.50
N PHE A 291 13.84 0.36 -8.46
CA PHE A 291 12.61 0.74 -7.77
C PHE A 291 12.03 -0.36 -6.88
N GLY A 292 12.83 -1.36 -6.54
CA GLY A 292 12.42 -2.41 -5.63
C GLY A 292 12.15 -1.91 -4.20
N SER A 293 11.44 -2.70 -3.44
CA SER A 293 11.21 -2.43 -2.02
C SER A 293 12.52 -2.45 -1.23
N TRP A 294 12.56 -1.73 -0.12
CA TRP A 294 13.71 -1.74 0.76
C TRP A 294 13.31 -1.59 2.22
N ARG A 295 14.14 -2.07 3.13
CA ARG A 295 14.00 -1.90 4.57
C ARG A 295 15.32 -2.20 5.28
N LEU A 296 15.45 -1.78 6.53
CA LEU A 296 16.48 -2.31 7.41
C LEU A 296 16.01 -3.60 8.08
N ALA A 297 16.93 -4.50 8.32
CA ALA A 297 16.73 -5.78 8.98
C ALA A 297 17.98 -6.14 9.79
N GLU A 298 17.96 -7.21 10.55
CA GLU A 298 19.10 -7.64 11.36
C GLU A 298 20.39 -7.83 10.54
N LYS A 299 20.28 -8.34 9.31
CA LYS A 299 21.42 -8.60 8.40
C LYS A 299 21.97 -7.36 7.69
N GLY A 300 21.25 -6.23 7.72
CA GLY A 300 21.59 -5.02 6.96
C GLY A 300 20.38 -4.45 6.23
N MET A 301 20.62 -3.67 5.17
CA MET A 301 19.57 -3.13 4.31
C MET A 301 19.17 -4.18 3.26
N TYR A 302 17.93 -4.62 3.35
CA TYR A 302 17.30 -5.37 2.27
C TYR A 302 17.02 -4.46 1.07
N VAL A 303 17.33 -4.95 -0.13
CA VAL A 303 17.03 -4.27 -1.41
C VAL A 303 16.29 -5.26 -2.29
N GLY A 304 15.00 -5.07 -2.50
CA GLY A 304 14.18 -5.91 -3.37
C GLY A 304 14.50 -5.67 -4.85
N ALA A 305 14.42 -6.72 -5.66
CA ALA A 305 14.33 -6.59 -7.10
C ALA A 305 12.86 -6.43 -7.51
N TYR A 306 12.62 -5.75 -8.62
CA TYR A 306 11.30 -5.58 -9.21
C TYR A 306 11.38 -5.87 -10.71
N PHE A 307 10.77 -6.96 -11.12
CA PHE A 307 10.79 -7.46 -12.48
C PHE A 307 9.53 -7.07 -13.27
N ALA A 308 9.63 -7.11 -14.59
CA ALA A 308 8.46 -7.02 -15.45
C ALA A 308 7.49 -8.19 -15.17
N ARG A 309 6.25 -8.05 -15.59
CA ARG A 309 5.18 -9.01 -15.24
C ARG A 309 5.50 -10.46 -15.57
N ALA A 310 6.17 -10.72 -16.69
CA ALA A 310 6.52 -12.08 -17.11
C ALA A 310 7.45 -12.79 -16.10
N GLU A 311 8.35 -12.04 -15.46
CA GLU A 311 9.29 -12.53 -14.46
C GLU A 311 8.92 -12.12 -13.03
N LYS A 312 7.67 -11.78 -12.76
CA LYS A 312 7.19 -11.28 -11.45
C LYS A 312 7.53 -12.22 -10.28
N ALA A 313 7.64 -13.52 -10.52
CA ALA A 313 8.07 -14.51 -9.51
C ALA A 313 9.51 -14.29 -9.02
N CYS A 314 10.31 -13.50 -9.74
CA CYS A 314 11.68 -13.14 -9.37
C CYS A 314 11.77 -11.92 -8.43
N ASP A 315 10.64 -11.26 -8.18
CA ASP A 315 10.63 -10.11 -7.27
C ASP A 315 11.05 -10.49 -5.85
N ASN A 316 11.65 -9.52 -5.18
CA ASN A 316 11.93 -9.58 -3.75
C ASN A 316 12.73 -10.83 -3.31
N PRO A 317 13.92 -11.13 -3.89
CA PRO A 317 14.72 -12.28 -3.51
C PRO A 317 15.13 -12.21 -2.03
N GLU A 318 15.10 -13.33 -1.31
CA GLU A 318 15.34 -13.40 0.14
C GLU A 318 16.80 -13.12 0.55
N TRP A 319 17.74 -13.14 -0.38
CA TRP A 319 19.18 -13.04 -0.11
C TRP A 319 19.74 -11.62 -0.24
N SER A 320 19.08 -10.68 -0.88
CA SER A 320 19.62 -9.39 -1.33
C SER A 320 19.78 -8.35 -0.22
N PHE A 321 20.69 -8.60 0.70
CA PHE A 321 21.03 -7.68 1.79
C PHE A 321 22.36 -6.96 1.54
N ILE A 322 22.40 -5.65 1.78
CA ILE A 322 23.62 -4.85 1.91
C ILE A 322 23.99 -4.83 3.41
N PRO A 323 25.11 -5.49 3.80
CA PRO A 323 25.49 -5.59 5.21
C PRO A 323 25.76 -4.22 5.86
N TYR A 324 25.55 -4.09 7.18
CA TYR A 324 25.82 -2.85 7.92
C TYR A 324 27.24 -2.34 7.76
N GLY A 325 28.24 -3.21 7.55
CA GLY A 325 29.62 -2.81 7.26
C GLY A 325 29.75 -1.99 5.97
N GLU A 326 28.97 -2.30 4.93
CA GLU A 326 28.95 -1.52 3.68
C GLU A 326 28.15 -0.21 3.87
N LEU A 327 27.04 -0.26 4.60
CA LEU A 327 26.25 0.93 4.94
C LEU A 327 27.06 1.93 5.76
N LYS A 328 27.84 1.47 6.73
CA LYS A 328 28.72 2.30 7.56
C LYS A 328 29.80 3.00 6.74
N LYS A 329 30.40 2.32 5.76
CA LYS A 329 31.37 2.93 4.83
C LYS A 329 30.75 4.06 4.01
N ASN A 330 29.49 3.87 3.58
CA ASN A 330 28.78 4.84 2.75
C ASN A 330 28.18 6.01 3.59
N ASN A 331 27.61 5.70 4.74
CA ASN A 331 26.93 6.68 5.60
C ASN A 331 27.40 6.53 7.06
N PRO A 332 28.65 6.94 7.40
CA PRO A 332 29.18 6.82 8.75
C PRO A 332 28.43 7.68 9.77
N ALA A 333 27.78 8.76 9.35
CA ALA A 333 26.96 9.59 10.24
C ALA A 333 25.71 8.86 10.75
N LEU A 334 25.15 7.98 9.94
CA LEU A 334 23.95 7.21 10.31
C LEU A 334 24.30 5.90 11.05
N PHE A 335 25.42 5.24 10.69
CA PHE A 335 25.77 3.89 11.16
C PHE A 335 27.10 3.84 11.95
N GLY A 336 27.72 4.98 12.21
CA GLY A 336 29.06 5.06 12.81
C GLY A 336 29.07 5.29 14.33
N GLY A 337 27.92 5.33 14.98
CA GLY A 337 27.77 5.53 16.44
C GLY A 337 28.09 4.30 17.26
#